data_d2e7a97f8fdcbbb3a77a6ab9ba8beae2
#
_entry.id   d2e7a97f8fdcbbb3a77a6ab9ba8beae2
#
_cell.length_a   1.000
_cell.length_b   1.000
_cell.length_c   1.000
_cell.angle_alpha   90.00
_cell.angle_beta   90.00
_cell.angle_gamma   90.00
#
_symmetry.space_group_name_H-M   'P 1'
#
loop_
_entity.id
_entity.type
_entity.pdbx_description
1 polymer ?
#
loop_
_entity_poly.entity_id
_entity_poly.type
_entity_poly.pdbx_seq_one_letter_code
_entity_poly.pdbx_strand_id
1 'polypeptide(L)'
;VNYIGTDPCTKTFDGLQQIKEDWAGLNRTIELHKLGSEDFRPDKNSIDLCFTSPPYYDWEKYSDEETQSYIKYPTKEEWIEGFLRETIENCYYGLKNGGTLIMNVANTKRIKNFETETTRLAMQAGFHYMDTWYLQLSTQEKGEEGNVKRESIFIFKKE
;
A
#
# COMPACT_ATOMS: atom_id res chain seq x y z
N VAL A 1 -1.99 0.06 20.28
CA VAL A 1 -1.97 0.63 18.93
C VAL A 1 -3.40 0.69 18.42
N ASN A 2 -3.83 1.86 17.93
CA ASN A 2 -5.05 2.01 17.17
C ASN A 2 -4.75 1.73 15.69
N TYR A 3 -5.68 1.12 15.00
CA TYR A 3 -5.50 0.69 13.61
C TYR A 3 -6.64 1.24 12.74
N ILE A 4 -6.28 1.75 11.58
CA ILE A 4 -7.21 2.12 10.51
C ILE A 4 -6.79 1.32 9.27
N GLY A 5 -7.72 0.59 8.66
CA GLY A 5 -7.47 -0.21 7.47
C GLY A 5 -8.50 0.03 6.37
N THR A 6 -8.05 -0.07 5.13
CA THR A 6 -8.90 0.03 3.94
C THR A 6 -8.69 -1.17 3.03
N ASP A 7 -9.75 -1.72 2.49
CA ASP A 7 -9.71 -2.73 1.43
C ASP A 7 -10.99 -2.65 0.61
N PRO A 8 -10.93 -2.54 -0.73
CA PRO A 8 -12.11 -2.44 -1.58
C PRO A 8 -12.77 -3.79 -1.88
N CYS A 9 -12.03 -4.91 -1.72
CA CYS A 9 -12.52 -6.24 -2.02
C CYS A 9 -13.49 -6.73 -0.94
N THR A 10 -14.71 -7.07 -1.32
CA THR A 10 -15.78 -7.54 -0.38
C THR A 10 -15.29 -8.70 0.47
N LYS A 11 -14.73 -9.73 -0.16
CA LYS A 11 -14.27 -10.94 0.55
C LYS A 11 -13.16 -10.64 1.57
N THR A 12 -12.20 -9.79 1.22
CA THR A 12 -11.13 -9.39 2.13
C THR A 12 -11.68 -8.56 3.27
N PHE A 13 -12.57 -7.60 2.95
CA PHE A 13 -13.17 -6.74 3.96
C PHE A 13 -14.00 -7.51 4.97
N ASP A 14 -14.80 -8.50 4.54
CA ASP A 14 -15.57 -9.38 5.43
C ASP A 14 -14.64 -10.17 6.37
N GLY A 15 -13.51 -10.67 5.87
CA GLY A 15 -12.49 -11.30 6.70
C GLY A 15 -11.85 -10.35 7.72
N LEU A 16 -11.59 -9.10 7.34
CA LEU A 16 -11.09 -8.06 8.26
C LEU A 16 -12.11 -7.72 9.36
N GLN A 17 -13.42 -7.69 9.04
CA GLN A 17 -14.46 -7.49 10.04
C GLN A 17 -14.51 -8.65 11.06
N GLN A 18 -14.35 -9.89 10.60
CA GLN A 18 -14.26 -11.04 11.52
C GLN A 18 -13.04 -10.91 12.45
N ILE A 19 -11.88 -10.55 11.92
CA ILE A 19 -10.69 -10.28 12.76
C ILE A 19 -10.96 -9.19 13.78
N LYS A 20 -11.65 -8.12 13.40
CA LYS A 20 -12.02 -7.04 14.32
C LYS A 20 -12.93 -7.54 15.44
N GLU A 21 -13.90 -8.43 15.15
CA GLU A 21 -14.79 -9.04 16.14
C GLU A 21 -14.01 -9.98 17.08
N ASP A 22 -13.13 -10.83 16.55
CA ASP A 22 -12.30 -11.76 17.32
C ASP A 22 -11.37 -11.04 18.31
N TRP A 23 -10.99 -9.79 17.98
CA TRP A 23 -10.13 -8.95 18.80
C TRP A 23 -10.89 -7.89 19.60
N ALA A 24 -12.23 -7.97 19.62
CA ALA A 24 -13.06 -7.11 20.46
C ALA A 24 -12.73 -7.31 21.94
N GLY A 25 -12.67 -6.20 22.69
CA GLY A 25 -12.36 -6.25 24.14
C GLY A 25 -10.88 -5.98 24.47
N LEU A 26 -9.99 -5.90 23.52
CA LEU A 26 -8.68 -5.30 23.71
C LEU A 26 -8.85 -3.77 23.81
N ASN A 27 -8.09 -3.13 24.69
CA ASN A 27 -8.11 -1.66 24.83
C ASN A 27 -7.47 -0.96 23.63
N ARG A 28 -8.09 -1.12 22.43
CA ARG A 28 -7.63 -0.64 21.12
C ARG A 28 -8.83 -0.37 20.21
N THR A 29 -8.69 0.59 19.31
CA THR A 29 -9.68 0.84 18.25
C THR A 29 -9.21 0.20 16.94
N ILE A 30 -10.11 -0.51 16.28
CA ILE A 30 -9.95 -0.99 14.92
C ILE A 30 -11.04 -0.34 14.07
N GLU A 31 -10.63 0.51 13.15
CA GLU A 31 -11.49 1.18 12.20
C GLU A 31 -11.23 0.60 10.80
N LEU A 32 -12.27 0.16 10.11
CA LEU A 32 -12.17 -0.48 8.81
C LEU A 32 -13.10 0.21 7.80
N HIS A 33 -12.59 0.49 6.62
CA HIS A 33 -13.29 1.14 5.53
C HIS A 33 -13.28 0.24 4.29
N LYS A 34 -14.47 -0.03 3.73
CA LYS A 34 -14.62 -0.82 2.49
C LYS A 34 -14.48 0.07 1.27
N LEU A 35 -13.25 0.51 1.00
CA LEU A 35 -12.90 1.34 -0.16
C LEU A 35 -11.40 1.25 -0.44
N GLY A 36 -10.97 1.69 -1.60
CA GLY A 36 -9.57 1.78 -1.96
C GLY A 36 -8.83 2.86 -1.16
N SER A 37 -7.54 2.70 -0.98
CA SER A 37 -6.70 3.66 -0.26
C SER A 37 -6.63 5.04 -0.95
N GLU A 38 -6.84 5.07 -2.27
CA GLU A 38 -6.94 6.29 -3.05
C GLU A 38 -8.19 7.12 -2.72
N ASP A 39 -9.26 6.46 -2.30
CA ASP A 39 -10.53 7.10 -1.94
C ASP A 39 -10.62 7.41 -0.43
N PHE A 40 -9.68 6.90 0.37
CA PHE A 40 -9.66 7.12 1.82
C PHE A 40 -8.81 8.32 2.20
N ARG A 41 -9.44 9.34 2.75
CA ARG A 41 -8.74 10.49 3.29
C ARG A 41 -8.85 10.52 4.81
N PRO A 42 -7.79 10.17 5.53
CA PRO A 42 -7.78 10.19 7.00
C PRO A 42 -7.83 11.63 7.55
N ASP A 43 -8.08 11.76 8.84
CA ASP A 43 -7.94 13.03 9.51
C ASP A 43 -6.52 13.58 9.41
N LYS A 44 -6.39 14.88 9.18
CA LYS A 44 -5.09 15.53 8.99
C LYS A 44 -4.20 15.35 10.22
N ASN A 45 -2.96 14.92 10.01
CA ASN A 45 -1.94 14.76 11.06
C ASN A 45 -2.40 13.89 12.24
N SER A 46 -3.16 12.82 11.96
CA SER A 46 -3.69 11.91 12.98
C SER A 46 -2.92 10.59 13.09
N ILE A 47 -2.16 10.22 12.06
CA ILE A 47 -1.53 8.92 11.88
C ILE A 47 -0.03 8.99 12.17
N ASP A 48 0.50 8.02 12.91
CA ASP A 48 1.92 7.92 13.22
C ASP A 48 2.70 7.12 12.16
N LEU A 49 2.05 6.09 11.60
CA LEU A 49 2.63 5.16 10.63
C LEU A 49 1.61 4.76 9.58
N CYS A 50 1.95 4.92 8.30
CA CYS A 50 1.27 4.28 7.17
C CYS A 50 2.14 3.11 6.67
N PHE A 51 1.53 1.96 6.47
CA PHE A 51 2.16 0.78 5.88
C PHE A 51 1.27 0.22 4.79
N THR A 52 1.82 -0.01 3.61
CA THR A 52 1.09 -0.64 2.51
C THR A 52 2.00 -1.43 1.58
N SER A 53 1.45 -2.52 1.04
CA SER A 53 1.91 -3.17 -0.16
C SER A 53 0.79 -3.01 -1.19
N PRO A 54 0.80 -1.97 -2.01
CA PRO A 54 -0.28 -1.73 -2.95
C PRO A 54 -0.32 -2.82 -4.03
N PRO A 55 -1.48 -3.10 -4.66
CA PRO A 55 -1.54 -4.03 -5.78
C PRO A 55 -0.55 -3.60 -6.88
N TYR A 56 0.04 -4.56 -7.59
CA TYR A 56 1.03 -4.27 -8.64
C TYR A 56 0.34 -4.11 -10.00
N TYR A 57 -0.50 -3.07 -10.11
CA TYR A 57 -1.36 -2.76 -11.24
C TYR A 57 -2.31 -3.93 -11.56
N ASP A 58 -2.24 -4.53 -12.75
CA ASP A 58 -3.05 -5.66 -13.21
C ASP A 58 -2.37 -7.04 -13.02
N TRP A 59 -1.26 -7.07 -12.27
CA TRP A 59 -0.52 -8.31 -12.02
C TRP A 59 -1.30 -9.25 -11.08
N GLU A 60 -1.94 -8.69 -10.06
CA GLU A 60 -2.74 -9.39 -9.08
C GLU A 60 -4.21 -9.00 -9.24
N LYS A 61 -5.04 -9.98 -9.56
CA LYS A 61 -6.49 -9.80 -9.70
C LYS A 61 -7.19 -10.45 -8.52
N TYR A 62 -7.51 -9.66 -7.52
CA TYR A 62 -8.13 -10.15 -6.29
C TYR A 62 -9.63 -10.42 -6.44
N SER A 63 -10.32 -9.64 -7.27
CA SER A 63 -11.74 -9.83 -7.62
C SER A 63 -12.09 -9.11 -8.92
N ASP A 64 -13.32 -9.38 -9.44
CA ASP A 64 -13.85 -8.68 -10.61
C ASP A 64 -14.75 -7.49 -10.22
N GLU A 65 -14.68 -7.03 -8.97
CA GLU A 65 -15.44 -5.89 -8.48
C GLU A 65 -14.94 -4.58 -9.11
N GLU A 66 -15.86 -3.69 -9.49
CA GLU A 66 -15.53 -2.38 -10.08
C GLU A 66 -14.68 -1.48 -9.17
N THR A 67 -14.64 -1.80 -7.89
CA THR A 67 -13.81 -1.12 -6.87
C THR A 67 -12.33 -1.48 -6.94
N GLN A 68 -11.95 -2.51 -7.74
CA GLN A 68 -10.55 -2.88 -7.92
C GLN A 68 -9.79 -1.82 -8.71
N SER A 69 -8.60 -1.45 -8.24
CA SER A 69 -7.83 -0.34 -8.81
C SER A 69 -7.50 -0.54 -10.29
N TYR A 70 -7.20 -1.78 -10.73
CA TYR A 70 -6.90 -2.07 -12.14
C TYR A 70 -8.15 -2.00 -13.06
N ILE A 71 -9.36 -2.11 -12.52
CA ILE A 71 -10.62 -1.92 -13.24
C ILE A 71 -10.98 -0.44 -13.28
N LYS A 72 -10.90 0.23 -12.14
CA LYS A 72 -11.18 1.66 -11.98
C LYS A 72 -10.23 2.55 -12.80
N TYR A 73 -8.97 2.11 -12.93
CA TYR A 73 -7.91 2.79 -13.68
C TYR A 73 -7.30 1.82 -14.71
N PRO A 74 -7.91 1.69 -15.91
CA PRO A 74 -7.60 0.60 -16.85
C PRO A 74 -6.26 0.73 -17.57
N THR A 75 -5.65 1.91 -17.60
CA THR A 75 -4.30 2.10 -18.15
C THR A 75 -3.28 2.26 -17.03
N LYS A 76 -2.03 1.89 -17.32
CA LYS A 76 -0.94 2.03 -16.33
C LYS A 76 -0.78 3.50 -15.90
N GLU A 77 -0.90 4.42 -16.82
CA GLU A 77 -0.79 5.86 -16.59
C GLU A 77 -1.91 6.36 -15.66
N GLU A 78 -3.15 5.99 -15.93
CA GLU A 78 -4.29 6.31 -15.07
C GLU A 78 -4.15 5.67 -13.70
N TRP A 79 -3.65 4.44 -13.62
CA TRP A 79 -3.43 3.76 -12.36
C TRP A 79 -2.33 4.44 -11.51
N ILE A 80 -1.23 4.86 -12.14
CA ILE A 80 -0.17 5.61 -11.43
C ILE A 80 -0.71 6.94 -10.89
N GLU A 81 -1.46 7.68 -11.68
CA GLU A 81 -1.95 9.00 -11.29
C GLU A 81 -3.20 8.93 -10.39
N GLY A 82 -4.16 8.04 -10.69
CA GLY A 82 -5.44 7.97 -9.97
C GLY A 82 -5.41 7.09 -8.73
N PHE A 83 -4.59 6.03 -8.71
CA PHE A 83 -4.49 5.15 -7.56
C PHE A 83 -3.22 5.39 -6.74
N LEU A 84 -2.05 5.26 -7.35
CA LEU A 84 -0.79 5.29 -6.60
C LEU A 84 -0.50 6.67 -6.03
N ARG A 85 -0.65 7.73 -6.83
CA ARG A 85 -0.46 9.12 -6.40
C ARG A 85 -1.42 9.47 -5.27
N GLU A 86 -2.72 9.25 -5.48
CA GLU A 86 -3.75 9.60 -4.49
C GLU A 86 -3.53 8.84 -3.16
N THR A 87 -3.18 7.55 -3.23
CA THR A 87 -2.81 6.78 -2.03
C THR A 87 -1.65 7.43 -1.26
N ILE A 88 -0.59 7.82 -1.96
CA ILE A 88 0.59 8.44 -1.35
C ILE A 88 0.25 9.81 -0.76
N GLU A 89 -0.53 10.63 -1.48
CA GLU A 89 -0.96 11.96 -1.01
C GLU A 89 -1.90 11.87 0.21
N ASN A 90 -2.79 10.87 0.24
CA ASN A 90 -3.64 10.60 1.40
C ASN A 90 -2.81 10.17 2.63
N CYS A 91 -1.78 9.33 2.43
CA CYS A 91 -0.82 9.01 3.48
C CYS A 91 -0.08 10.25 3.99
N TYR A 92 0.40 11.10 3.09
CA TYR A 92 1.08 12.35 3.48
C TYR A 92 0.17 13.27 4.27
N TYR A 93 -1.10 13.43 3.83
CA TYR A 93 -2.07 14.25 4.51
C TYR A 93 -2.37 13.77 5.94
N GLY A 94 -2.56 12.45 6.09
CA GLY A 94 -2.91 11.84 7.38
C GLY A 94 -1.76 11.72 8.37
N LEU A 95 -0.54 11.56 7.89
CA LEU A 95 0.63 11.42 8.76
C LEU A 95 0.93 12.72 9.52
N LYS A 96 1.29 12.56 10.79
CA LYS A 96 1.87 13.63 11.62
C LYS A 96 3.26 14.03 11.10
N ASN A 97 3.73 15.23 11.45
CA ASN A 97 5.14 15.57 11.27
C ASN A 97 6.01 14.58 12.06
N GLY A 98 7.04 14.06 11.44
CA GLY A 98 7.84 12.95 11.97
C GLY A 98 7.22 11.57 11.76
N GLY A 99 6.01 11.47 11.18
CA GLY A 99 5.37 10.20 10.81
C GLY A 99 6.06 9.51 9.64
N THR A 100 5.85 8.21 9.52
CA THR A 100 6.57 7.35 8.58
C THR A 100 5.60 6.69 7.59
N LEU A 101 5.93 6.73 6.30
CA LEU A 101 5.31 5.89 5.27
C LEU A 101 6.27 4.76 4.92
N ILE A 102 5.77 3.52 4.96
CA ILE A 102 6.48 2.32 4.52
C ILE A 102 5.71 1.70 3.35
N MET A 103 6.39 1.50 2.24
CA MET A 103 5.82 0.90 1.03
C MET A 103 6.64 -0.29 0.56
N ASN A 104 6.01 -1.48 0.54
CA ASN A 104 6.59 -2.67 -0.08
C ASN A 104 6.16 -2.72 -1.54
N VAL A 105 7.10 -2.58 -2.46
CA VAL A 105 6.85 -2.57 -3.91
C VAL A 105 7.97 -3.29 -4.66
N ALA A 106 7.62 -3.88 -5.81
CA ALA A 106 8.60 -4.48 -6.70
C ALA A 106 8.24 -4.22 -8.17
N ASN A 107 9.26 -4.07 -9.00
CA ASN A 107 9.09 -4.00 -10.44
C ASN A 107 8.59 -5.35 -10.97
N THR A 108 7.60 -5.31 -11.85
CA THR A 108 7.03 -6.48 -12.50
C THR A 108 7.13 -6.38 -14.02
N LYS A 109 6.79 -7.47 -14.73
CA LYS A 109 6.73 -7.43 -16.20
C LYS A 109 5.68 -6.44 -16.72
N ARG A 110 4.64 -6.15 -15.90
CA ARG A 110 3.55 -5.24 -16.24
C ARG A 110 3.90 -3.77 -15.95
N ILE A 111 4.62 -3.54 -14.84
CA ILE A 111 5.04 -2.20 -14.44
C ILE A 111 6.54 -2.23 -14.07
N LYS A 112 7.39 -1.95 -15.06
CA LYS A 112 8.86 -2.09 -14.95
C LYS A 112 9.53 -0.97 -14.14
N ASN A 113 8.85 0.14 -13.92
CA ASN A 113 9.35 1.32 -13.23
C ASN A 113 8.56 1.63 -11.94
N PHE A 114 7.90 0.63 -11.35
CA PHE A 114 7.04 0.83 -10.19
C PHE A 114 7.80 1.40 -8.98
N GLU A 115 8.98 0.90 -8.68
CA GLU A 115 9.84 1.40 -7.61
C GLU A 115 10.23 2.87 -7.83
N THR A 116 10.61 3.23 -9.06
CA THR A 116 10.98 4.60 -9.43
C THR A 116 9.79 5.54 -9.33
N GLU A 117 8.61 5.12 -9.84
CA GLU A 117 7.39 5.92 -9.77
C GLU A 117 6.94 6.13 -8.33
N THR A 118 6.98 5.09 -7.49
CA THR A 118 6.65 5.19 -6.07
C THR A 118 7.54 6.22 -5.37
N THR A 119 8.85 6.14 -5.58
CA THR A 119 9.81 7.09 -4.97
C THR A 119 9.58 8.52 -5.49
N ARG A 120 9.38 8.68 -6.80
CA ARG A 120 9.10 9.98 -7.41
C ARG A 120 7.85 10.62 -6.83
N LEU A 121 6.75 9.87 -6.76
CA LEU A 121 5.47 10.35 -6.24
C LEU A 121 5.55 10.69 -4.75
N ALA A 122 6.21 9.86 -3.95
CA ALA A 122 6.39 10.13 -2.53
C ALA A 122 7.18 11.44 -2.31
N MET A 123 8.26 11.66 -3.04
CA MET A 123 9.03 12.91 -2.95
C MET A 123 8.23 14.12 -3.45
N GLN A 124 7.41 13.97 -4.50
CA GLN A 124 6.52 15.04 -4.97
C GLN A 124 5.42 15.39 -3.97
N ALA A 125 4.92 14.42 -3.21
CA ALA A 125 3.96 14.65 -2.12
C ALA A 125 4.58 15.39 -0.91
N GLY A 126 5.92 15.45 -0.84
CA GLY A 126 6.66 16.14 0.23
C GLY A 126 7.36 15.22 1.21
N PHE A 127 7.38 13.91 0.95
CA PHE A 127 8.14 12.97 1.78
C PHE A 127 9.65 13.08 1.55
N HIS A 128 10.40 12.81 2.61
CA HIS A 128 11.84 12.60 2.56
C HIS A 128 12.13 11.10 2.50
N TYR A 129 12.89 10.68 1.48
CA TYR A 129 13.39 9.32 1.40
C TYR A 129 14.42 9.06 2.49
N MET A 130 14.25 7.97 3.26
CA MET A 130 15.12 7.62 4.38
C MET A 130 16.00 6.41 4.08
N ASP A 131 15.40 5.32 3.63
CA ASP A 131 16.11 4.03 3.48
C ASP A 131 15.33 3.08 2.55
N THR A 132 16.01 2.02 2.10
CA THR A 132 15.37 0.87 1.46
C THR A 132 15.81 -0.41 2.13
N TRP A 133 14.84 -1.14 2.67
CA TRP A 133 15.05 -2.51 3.12
C TRP A 133 14.63 -3.48 2.02
N TYR A 134 15.02 -4.74 2.17
CA TYR A 134 14.69 -5.76 1.18
C TYR A 134 14.04 -6.96 1.83
N LEU A 135 12.83 -7.28 1.37
CA LEU A 135 12.15 -8.54 1.69
C LEU A 135 12.71 -9.63 0.77
N GLN A 136 13.35 -10.62 1.36
CA GLN A 136 13.82 -11.79 0.63
C GLN A 136 12.67 -12.79 0.50
N LEU A 137 12.27 -13.08 -0.73
CA LEU A 137 11.25 -14.09 -1.03
C LEU A 137 11.90 -15.47 -1.11
N SER A 138 11.28 -16.48 -0.48
CA SER A 138 11.71 -17.87 -0.63
C SER A 138 11.38 -18.34 -2.05
N THR A 139 12.41 -18.75 -2.81
CA THR A 139 12.20 -19.40 -4.10
C THR A 139 11.84 -20.87 -3.85
N GLN A 140 10.57 -21.24 -4.07
CA GLN A 140 10.15 -22.66 -4.12
C GLN A 140 10.42 -23.32 -5.48
N GLU A 141 10.95 -22.61 -6.46
CA GLU A 141 11.32 -23.18 -7.75
C GLU A 141 12.69 -23.81 -7.68
N LYS A 142 12.68 -25.15 -7.78
CA LYS A 142 13.89 -25.96 -8.01
C LYS A 142 14.50 -25.54 -9.34
N GLY A 143 15.76 -25.07 -9.33
CA GLY A 143 16.55 -25.21 -10.52
C GLY A 143 17.51 -24.12 -10.96
N GLU A 144 17.66 -23.00 -10.26
CA GLU A 144 18.80 -22.10 -10.53
C GLU A 144 19.37 -21.55 -9.21
N GLU A 145 20.54 -22.04 -8.85
CA GLU A 145 21.36 -21.49 -7.79
C GLU A 145 21.69 -20.03 -8.13
N GLY A 146 21.21 -19.10 -7.30
CA GLY A 146 21.73 -17.74 -7.28
C GLY A 146 20.76 -16.57 -7.40
N ASN A 147 19.51 -16.74 -7.84
CA ASN A 147 18.55 -15.63 -7.96
C ASN A 147 17.55 -15.60 -6.81
N VAL A 148 17.95 -14.98 -5.70
CA VAL A 148 17.04 -14.64 -4.63
C VAL A 148 16.17 -13.46 -5.09
N LYS A 149 14.87 -13.70 -5.31
CA LYS A 149 13.92 -12.62 -5.56
C LYS A 149 13.83 -11.74 -4.31
N ARG A 150 13.91 -10.44 -4.51
CA ARG A 150 13.78 -9.44 -3.44
C ARG A 150 12.72 -8.43 -3.83
N GLU A 151 11.99 -7.94 -2.85
CA GLU A 151 11.11 -6.80 -2.99
C GLU A 151 11.65 -5.64 -2.16
N SER A 152 11.54 -4.44 -2.69
CA SER A 152 12.00 -3.22 -2.02
C SER A 152 10.96 -2.76 -1.01
N ILE A 153 11.40 -2.45 0.20
CA ILE A 153 10.59 -1.81 1.24
C ILE A 153 11.14 -0.40 1.42
N PHE A 154 10.48 0.57 0.80
CA PHE A 154 10.86 1.97 0.89
C PHE A 154 10.35 2.59 2.19
N ILE A 155 11.20 3.37 2.82
CA ILE A 155 10.92 4.11 4.06
C ILE A 155 11.01 5.59 3.77
N PHE A 156 9.90 6.29 3.99
CA PHE A 156 9.79 7.73 3.82
C PHE A 156 9.34 8.39 5.11
N LYS A 157 9.73 9.65 5.30
CA LYS A 157 9.36 10.45 6.47
C LYS A 157 8.69 11.74 6.05
N LYS A 158 7.64 12.13 6.78
CA LYS A 158 7.05 13.47 6.70
C LYS A 158 7.73 14.38 7.71
N GLU A 159 8.27 15.51 7.25
CA GLU A 159 8.84 16.56 8.11
C GLU A 159 7.85 17.70 8.36
#